data_cc71763206f7ea6fd86ac89b253f9436
#
_entry.id   cc71763206f7ea6fd86ac89b253f9436
#
_cell.length_a   1.000
_cell.length_b   1.000
_cell.length_c   1.000
_cell.angle_alpha   90.00
_cell.angle_beta   90.00
_cell.angle_gamma   90.00
#
_symmetry.space_group_name_H-M   'P 1'
#
loop_
_entity.id
_entity.type
_entity.pdbx_description
1 polymer ?
#
loop_
_entity_poly.entity_id
_entity_poly.type
_entity_poly.pdbx_seq_one_letter_code
_entity_poly.pdbx_strand_id
1 'polypeptide(L)'
;MGYVNMFNRGVSRVKNMMIENGSEEPVFNVDKITAFEVISYSAIKHADLHDVADDFPKIFPKIFPKLIDKLIPTYIQEKDRDIVVAILSALVEPKSAKDLASIASCSVRTIKDKYLDKMLEAEVIAMTIPDKPTSRNQKYKMYVSKRF
;
A
#
# COMPACT_ATOMS: atom_id res chain seq x y z
N MET A 1 -24.60 24.69 -30.69
CA MET A 1 -24.80 23.30 -30.23
C MET A 1 -23.45 22.57 -30.21
N GLY A 2 -22.69 22.63 -29.11
CA GLY A 2 -21.32 22.12 -29.03
C GLY A 2 -20.96 21.40 -27.74
N TYR A 3 -21.96 20.91 -26.99
CA TYR A 3 -21.72 20.30 -25.67
C TYR A 3 -21.53 18.79 -25.68
N VAL A 4 -21.82 18.09 -26.76
CA VAL A 4 -21.79 16.60 -26.82
C VAL A 4 -20.36 16.04 -26.93
N ASN A 5 -19.41 16.81 -27.45
CA ASN A 5 -18.04 16.31 -27.66
C ASN A 5 -17.12 16.37 -26.43
N MET A 6 -17.50 17.07 -25.37
CA MET A 6 -16.67 17.12 -24.14
C MET A 6 -16.80 15.87 -23.28
N PHE A 7 -17.97 15.22 -23.26
CA PHE A 7 -18.22 14.01 -22.47
C PHE A 7 -17.41 12.81 -22.97
N ASN A 8 -17.28 12.67 -24.29
CA ASN A 8 -16.59 11.52 -24.88
C ASN A 8 -15.06 11.52 -24.57
N ARG A 9 -14.43 12.70 -24.50
CA ARG A 9 -13.01 12.81 -24.12
C ARG A 9 -12.75 12.46 -22.66
N GLY A 10 -13.67 12.78 -21.75
CA GLY A 10 -13.56 12.46 -20.33
C GLY A 10 -13.64 10.95 -20.08
N VAL A 11 -14.59 10.26 -20.69
CA VAL A 11 -14.78 8.81 -20.59
C VAL A 11 -13.56 8.07 -21.14
N SER A 12 -13.10 8.41 -22.33
CA SER A 12 -11.92 7.78 -22.95
C SER A 12 -10.66 7.99 -22.10
N ARG A 13 -10.47 9.18 -21.51
CA ARG A 13 -9.34 9.47 -20.65
C ARG A 13 -9.37 8.63 -19.37
N VAL A 14 -10.55 8.48 -18.72
CA VAL A 14 -10.70 7.65 -17.52
C VAL A 14 -10.41 6.19 -17.85
N LYS A 15 -10.93 5.66 -18.96
CA LYS A 15 -10.66 4.29 -19.41
C LYS A 15 -9.15 4.04 -19.60
N ASN A 16 -8.48 4.91 -20.32
CA ASN A 16 -7.04 4.79 -20.57
C ASN A 16 -6.23 4.87 -19.27
N MET A 17 -6.53 5.80 -18.37
CA MET A 17 -5.84 5.93 -17.09
C MET A 17 -6.04 4.70 -16.19
N MET A 18 -7.21 4.07 -16.22
CA MET A 18 -7.46 2.85 -15.45
C MET A 18 -6.67 1.67 -16.02
N ILE A 19 -6.62 1.51 -17.34
CA ILE A 19 -5.83 0.48 -18.02
C ILE A 19 -4.33 0.69 -17.73
N GLU A 20 -3.83 1.93 -17.84
CA GLU A 20 -2.43 2.28 -17.54
C GLU A 20 -2.07 1.98 -16.07
N ASN A 21 -3.01 2.12 -15.15
CA ASN A 21 -2.85 1.76 -13.73
C ASN A 21 -3.02 0.26 -13.46
N GLY A 22 -3.28 -0.56 -14.49
CA GLY A 22 -3.48 -2.01 -14.36
C GLY A 22 -4.84 -2.39 -13.77
N SER A 23 -5.82 -1.46 -13.77
CA SER A 23 -7.21 -1.71 -13.40
C SER A 23 -8.00 -2.23 -14.60
N GLU A 24 -9.10 -2.95 -14.32
CA GLU A 24 -10.05 -3.32 -15.37
C GLU A 24 -10.75 -2.08 -15.93
N GLU A 25 -11.19 -2.15 -17.18
CA GLU A 25 -11.92 -1.07 -17.85
C GLU A 25 -13.21 -0.75 -17.08
N PRO A 26 -13.51 0.52 -16.77
CA PRO A 26 -14.72 0.88 -16.05
C PRO A 26 -15.95 0.71 -16.93
N VAL A 27 -17.03 0.23 -16.34
CA VAL A 27 -18.35 0.08 -17.00
C VAL A 27 -19.17 1.32 -16.75
N PHE A 28 -19.68 1.92 -17.82
CA PHE A 28 -20.58 3.08 -17.79
C PHE A 28 -22.00 2.63 -18.16
N ASN A 29 -22.91 2.63 -17.21
CA ASN A 29 -24.29 2.31 -17.44
C ASN A 29 -25.09 3.59 -17.67
N VAL A 30 -25.59 3.77 -18.88
CA VAL A 30 -26.36 4.96 -19.31
C VAL A 30 -27.86 4.68 -19.48
N ASP A 31 -28.30 3.44 -19.26
CA ASP A 31 -29.68 3.00 -19.53
C ASP A 31 -30.69 3.43 -18.45
N LYS A 32 -30.24 4.06 -17.38
CA LYS A 32 -31.12 4.62 -16.36
C LYS A 32 -31.56 6.04 -16.75
N ILE A 33 -32.84 6.27 -16.88
CA ILE A 33 -33.43 7.55 -17.32
C ILE A 33 -33.06 8.74 -16.40
N THR A 34 -32.76 8.46 -15.12
CA THR A 34 -32.52 9.51 -14.11
C THR A 34 -31.16 9.39 -13.39
N ALA A 35 -30.35 8.41 -13.73
CA ALA A 35 -29.08 8.16 -13.05
C ALA A 35 -27.99 7.70 -14.03
N PHE A 36 -26.80 8.20 -13.83
CA PHE A 36 -25.58 7.77 -14.49
C PHE A 36 -24.79 6.93 -13.48
N GLU A 37 -24.49 5.69 -13.81
CA GLU A 37 -23.76 4.77 -12.95
C GLU A 37 -22.41 4.46 -13.59
N VAL A 38 -21.34 4.61 -12.80
CA VAL A 38 -19.98 4.21 -13.18
C VAL A 38 -19.52 3.12 -12.22
N ILE A 39 -19.23 1.94 -12.74
CA ILE A 39 -18.62 0.85 -11.98
C ILE A 39 -17.14 0.83 -12.33
N SER A 40 -16.29 1.05 -11.35
CA SER A 40 -14.85 0.96 -11.49
C SER A 40 -14.32 -0.14 -10.58
N TYR A 41 -13.43 -0.97 -11.12
CA TYR A 41 -12.78 -2.03 -10.36
C TYR A 41 -11.39 -1.55 -9.96
N SER A 42 -11.02 -1.77 -8.69
CA SER A 42 -9.67 -1.51 -8.23
C SER A 42 -8.72 -2.53 -8.86
N ALA A 43 -7.52 -2.10 -9.28
CA ALA A 43 -6.45 -3.01 -9.67
C ALA A 43 -6.03 -3.95 -8.52
N ILE A 44 -6.29 -3.50 -7.28
CA ILE A 44 -6.19 -4.32 -6.08
C ILE A 44 -7.59 -4.89 -5.85
N LYS A 45 -7.82 -6.14 -6.29
CA LYS A 45 -9.01 -6.87 -5.86
C LYS A 45 -9.04 -6.83 -4.34
N HIS A 46 -10.13 -6.35 -3.77
CA HIS A 46 -10.41 -6.48 -2.33
C HIS A 46 -10.68 -7.95 -2.02
N ALA A 47 -9.69 -8.78 -2.19
CA ALA A 47 -9.61 -10.04 -1.49
C ALA A 47 -9.37 -9.69 -0.03
N ASP A 48 -10.07 -10.39 0.87
CA ASP A 48 -9.83 -10.32 2.31
C ASP A 48 -8.33 -10.27 2.57
N LEU A 49 -7.90 -9.55 3.61
CA LEU A 49 -6.50 -9.35 3.99
C LEU A 49 -5.63 -10.62 4.04
N HIS A 50 -6.24 -11.81 3.90
CA HIS A 50 -5.59 -13.11 3.74
C HIS A 50 -5.03 -13.35 2.33
N ASP A 51 -5.66 -12.82 1.28
CA ASP A 51 -5.26 -13.10 -0.11
C ASP A 51 -4.22 -12.10 -0.66
N VAL A 52 -4.00 -10.97 0.04
CA VAL A 52 -2.95 -10.00 -0.33
C VAL A 52 -1.54 -10.59 -0.19
N ALA A 53 -1.37 -11.63 0.63
CA ALA A 53 -0.07 -12.28 0.80
C ALA A 53 0.42 -12.95 -0.49
N ASP A 54 -0.48 -13.54 -1.28
CA ASP A 54 -0.11 -14.28 -2.51
C ASP A 54 0.16 -13.34 -3.69
N ASP A 55 -0.53 -12.20 -3.77
CA ASP A 55 -0.32 -11.20 -4.83
C ASP A 55 0.69 -10.11 -4.46
N PHE A 56 1.10 -10.04 -3.19
CA PHE A 56 2.03 -9.03 -2.68
C PHE A 56 3.36 -8.98 -3.47
N PRO A 57 4.00 -10.10 -3.82
CA PRO A 57 5.22 -10.09 -4.64
C PRO A 57 5.06 -9.41 -6.00
N LYS A 58 3.86 -9.45 -6.59
CA LYS A 58 3.57 -8.82 -7.89
C LYS A 58 3.28 -7.33 -7.78
N ILE A 59 2.68 -6.91 -6.66
CA ILE A 59 2.26 -5.53 -6.42
C ILE A 59 3.39 -4.73 -5.79
N PHE A 60 4.24 -5.38 -4.98
CA PHE A 60 5.33 -4.78 -4.22
C PHE A 60 6.26 -3.88 -5.05
N PRO A 61 6.75 -4.27 -6.24
CA PRO A 61 7.62 -3.41 -7.05
C PRO A 61 6.99 -2.08 -7.46
N LYS A 62 5.65 -2.03 -7.59
CA LYS A 62 4.92 -0.82 -7.97
C LYS A 62 4.63 0.11 -6.79
N ILE A 63 4.39 -0.46 -5.61
CA ILE A 63 4.01 0.28 -4.40
C ILE A 63 5.23 0.70 -3.61
N PHE A 64 6.31 -0.07 -3.65
CA PHE A 64 7.50 0.11 -2.85
C PHE A 64 8.13 1.50 -2.94
N PRO A 65 8.35 2.10 -4.11
CA PRO A 65 8.88 3.46 -4.21
C PRO A 65 7.98 4.48 -3.50
N LYS A 66 6.65 4.38 -3.69
CA LYS A 66 5.68 5.28 -3.06
C LYS A 66 5.68 5.17 -1.53
N LEU A 67 5.88 3.96 -0.98
CA LEU A 67 5.99 3.76 0.46
C LEU A 67 7.25 4.41 1.02
N ILE A 68 8.38 4.28 0.33
CA ILE A 68 9.63 4.93 0.72
C ILE A 68 9.49 6.43 0.67
N ASP A 69 8.95 6.99 -0.40
CA ASP A 69 8.75 8.44 -0.57
C ASP A 69 7.79 9.00 0.49
N LYS A 70 6.83 8.22 0.97
CA LYS A 70 5.95 8.59 2.08
C LYS A 70 6.68 8.60 3.42
N LEU A 71 7.59 7.65 3.66
CA LEU A 71 8.31 7.54 4.92
C LEU A 71 9.44 8.55 5.03
N ILE A 72 10.09 8.89 3.92
CA ILE A 72 11.26 9.74 3.84
C ILE A 72 10.91 11.02 3.08
N PRO A 73 11.22 12.22 3.56
CA PRO A 73 11.86 12.53 4.84
C PRO A 73 10.88 12.73 6.00
N THR A 74 9.57 12.53 5.80
CA THR A 74 8.50 12.93 6.75
C THR A 74 8.65 12.25 8.11
N TYR A 75 8.88 10.94 8.12
CA TYR A 75 8.95 10.14 9.34
C TYR A 75 10.37 9.67 9.67
N ILE A 76 11.18 9.40 8.67
CA ILE A 76 12.52 8.81 8.80
C ILE A 76 13.53 9.63 8.00
N GLN A 77 14.76 9.72 8.49
CA GLN A 77 15.81 10.51 7.85
C GLN A 77 16.32 9.83 6.56
N GLU A 78 16.68 10.64 5.55
CA GLU A 78 17.17 10.15 4.24
C GLU A 78 18.37 9.20 4.37
N LYS A 79 19.29 9.46 5.33
CA LYS A 79 20.45 8.60 5.60
C LYS A 79 20.09 7.15 6.00
N ASP A 80 18.87 6.92 6.45
CA ASP A 80 18.38 5.61 6.88
C ASP A 80 17.60 4.88 5.78
N ARG A 81 17.61 5.40 4.55
CA ARG A 81 16.87 4.88 3.39
C ARG A 81 17.14 3.39 3.15
N ASP A 82 18.40 2.98 3.16
CA ASP A 82 18.78 1.58 2.92
C ASP A 82 18.21 0.64 3.99
N ILE A 83 18.16 1.09 5.24
CA ILE A 83 17.58 0.34 6.35
C ILE A 83 16.07 0.21 6.16
N VAL A 84 15.40 1.28 5.77
CA VAL A 84 13.95 1.26 5.47
C VAL A 84 13.65 0.28 4.34
N VAL A 85 14.44 0.33 3.27
CA VAL A 85 14.33 -0.60 2.13
C VAL A 85 14.50 -2.04 2.60
N ALA A 86 15.50 -2.34 3.40
CA ALA A 86 15.75 -3.68 3.94
C ALA A 86 14.60 -4.18 4.82
N ILE A 87 14.08 -3.33 5.71
CA ILE A 87 12.94 -3.66 6.59
C ILE A 87 11.70 -3.95 5.75
N LEU A 88 11.32 -3.07 4.82
CA LEU A 88 10.14 -3.24 4.00
C LEU A 88 10.24 -4.49 3.11
N SER A 89 11.41 -4.73 2.52
CA SER A 89 11.66 -5.93 1.72
C SER A 89 11.53 -7.23 2.53
N ALA A 90 11.91 -7.20 3.81
CA ALA A 90 11.79 -8.35 4.70
C ALA A 90 10.35 -8.59 5.16
N LEU A 91 9.49 -7.55 5.15
CA LEU A 91 8.09 -7.61 5.59
C LEU A 91 7.12 -8.16 4.52
N VAL A 92 7.63 -8.70 3.43
CA VAL A 92 6.85 -9.56 2.51
C VAL A 92 6.19 -10.70 3.29
N GLU A 93 6.88 -11.20 4.32
CA GLU A 93 6.33 -12.12 5.30
C GLU A 93 6.31 -11.48 6.69
N PRO A 94 5.36 -11.85 7.57
CA PRO A 94 5.32 -11.33 8.94
C PRO A 94 6.59 -11.67 9.73
N LYS A 95 7.34 -10.66 10.18
CA LYS A 95 8.62 -10.78 10.91
C LYS A 95 8.50 -10.22 12.33
N SER A 96 9.26 -10.80 13.25
CA SER A 96 9.39 -10.27 14.60
C SER A 96 10.34 -9.06 14.63
N ALA A 97 10.24 -8.22 15.68
CA ALA A 97 11.18 -7.12 15.87
C ALA A 97 12.64 -7.58 15.97
N LYS A 98 12.86 -8.81 16.48
CA LYS A 98 14.19 -9.40 16.58
C LYS A 98 14.77 -9.75 15.21
N ASP A 99 13.97 -10.34 14.33
CA ASP A 99 14.40 -10.68 12.98
C ASP A 99 14.71 -9.42 12.17
N LEU A 100 13.85 -8.40 12.29
CA LEU A 100 14.06 -7.11 11.62
C LEU A 100 15.31 -6.38 12.15
N ALA A 101 15.57 -6.47 13.46
CA ALA A 101 16.78 -5.91 14.05
C ALA A 101 18.06 -6.58 13.52
N SER A 102 18.04 -7.91 13.33
CA SER A 102 19.14 -8.64 12.70
C SER A 102 19.37 -8.21 11.25
N ILE A 103 18.29 -8.06 10.47
CA ILE A 103 18.37 -7.62 9.07
C ILE A 103 18.92 -6.19 8.96
N ALA A 104 18.46 -5.30 9.83
CA ALA A 104 18.89 -3.91 9.87
C ALA A 104 20.25 -3.70 10.60
N SER A 105 20.87 -4.77 11.09
CA SER A 105 22.14 -4.74 11.86
C SER A 105 22.10 -3.75 13.03
N CYS A 106 20.97 -3.67 13.73
CA CYS A 106 20.77 -2.77 14.87
C CYS A 106 20.12 -3.47 16.08
N SER A 107 20.04 -2.76 17.21
CA SER A 107 19.39 -3.32 18.40
C SER A 107 17.86 -3.40 18.24
N VAL A 108 17.22 -4.35 18.95
CA VAL A 108 15.74 -4.47 18.97
C VAL A 108 15.06 -3.19 19.46
N ARG A 109 15.71 -2.46 20.37
CA ARG A 109 15.21 -1.18 20.86
C ARG A 109 15.27 -0.13 19.74
N THR A 110 16.40 -0.02 19.06
CA THR A 110 16.58 0.91 17.94
C THR A 110 15.60 0.64 16.82
N ILE A 111 15.37 -0.64 16.44
CA ILE A 111 14.45 -0.97 15.37
C ILE A 111 13.01 -0.56 15.73
N LYS A 112 12.59 -0.73 16.98
CA LYS A 112 11.26 -0.34 17.44
C LYS A 112 11.11 1.18 17.46
N ASP A 113 11.92 1.87 18.26
CA ASP A 113 11.77 3.30 18.54
C ASP A 113 12.03 4.18 17.30
N LYS A 114 12.96 3.78 16.45
CA LYS A 114 13.40 4.62 15.32
C LYS A 114 12.68 4.32 14.02
N TYR A 115 12.26 3.08 13.81
CA TYR A 115 11.69 2.63 12.52
C TYR A 115 10.27 2.11 12.64
N LEU A 116 10.02 1.08 13.46
CA LEU A 116 8.72 0.41 13.48
C LEU A 116 7.60 1.32 13.98
N ASP A 117 7.83 2.08 15.05
CA ASP A 117 6.81 2.99 15.59
C ASP A 117 6.44 4.07 14.56
N LYS A 118 7.42 4.60 13.82
CA LYS A 118 7.18 5.56 12.74
C LYS A 118 6.50 4.96 11.52
N MET A 119 6.83 3.72 11.18
CA MET A 119 6.15 2.99 10.10
C MET A 119 4.71 2.62 10.46
N LEU A 120 4.43 2.34 11.74
CA LEU A 120 3.07 2.16 12.25
C LEU A 120 2.27 3.47 12.21
N GLU A 121 2.88 4.58 12.64
CA GLU A 121 2.27 5.92 12.59
C GLU A 121 1.96 6.34 11.13
N ALA A 122 2.86 6.02 10.20
CA ALA A 122 2.66 6.25 8.77
C ALA A 122 1.64 5.30 8.12
N GLU A 123 1.11 4.33 8.86
CA GLU A 123 0.18 3.30 8.37
C GLU A 123 0.76 2.46 7.20
N VAL A 124 2.08 2.21 7.21
CA VAL A 124 2.77 1.41 6.20
C VAL A 124 2.90 -0.05 6.64
N ILE A 125 2.95 -0.28 7.95
CA ILE A 125 2.98 -1.60 8.55
C ILE A 125 1.88 -1.76 9.60
N ALA A 126 1.56 -2.99 9.95
CA ALA A 126 0.62 -3.32 11.02
C ALA A 126 1.17 -4.40 11.95
N MET A 127 0.71 -4.38 13.19
CA MET A 127 0.95 -5.44 14.15
C MET A 127 0.05 -6.65 13.88
N THR A 128 0.56 -7.86 14.04
CA THR A 128 -0.27 -9.09 13.92
C THR A 128 -1.15 -9.33 15.14
N ILE A 129 -0.75 -8.80 16.30
CA ILE A 129 -1.49 -8.91 17.57
C ILE A 129 -1.58 -7.49 18.18
N PRO A 130 -2.45 -6.60 17.65
CA PRO A 130 -2.52 -5.22 18.11
C PRO A 130 -2.97 -5.09 19.57
N ASP A 131 -3.83 -5.99 20.06
CA ASP A 131 -4.33 -5.99 21.45
C ASP A 131 -3.25 -6.33 22.48
N LYS A 132 -2.14 -6.93 22.05
CA LYS A 132 -1.00 -7.30 22.93
C LYS A 132 0.33 -6.90 22.26
N PRO A 133 0.65 -5.60 22.18
CA PRO A 133 1.84 -5.12 21.49
C PRO A 133 3.17 -5.63 22.08
N THR A 134 3.18 -5.98 23.36
CA THR A 134 4.35 -6.54 24.07
C THR A 134 4.45 -8.06 24.01
N SER A 135 3.54 -8.74 23.30
CA SER A 135 3.56 -10.20 23.17
C SER A 135 4.89 -10.68 22.58
N ARG A 136 5.41 -11.81 23.10
CA ARG A 136 6.59 -12.48 22.52
C ARG A 136 6.37 -12.96 21.09
N ASN A 137 5.10 -13.24 20.73
CA ASN A 137 4.68 -13.70 19.41
C ASN A 137 4.30 -12.53 18.48
N GLN A 138 4.49 -11.27 18.92
CA GLN A 138 4.21 -10.10 18.10
C GLN A 138 5.09 -10.10 16.87
N LYS A 139 4.45 -10.01 15.71
CA LYS A 139 5.09 -9.79 14.39
C LYS A 139 4.54 -8.55 13.74
N TYR A 140 5.28 -8.06 12.78
CA TYR A 140 4.91 -6.93 11.92
C TYR A 140 4.72 -7.44 10.51
N LYS A 141 3.76 -6.86 9.81
CA LYS A 141 3.46 -7.17 8.40
C LYS A 141 3.26 -5.87 7.63
N MET A 142 3.42 -5.92 6.33
CA MET A 142 3.05 -4.78 5.48
C MET A 142 1.57 -4.48 5.63
N TYR A 143 1.26 -3.20 5.65
CA TYR A 143 -0.11 -2.70 5.65
C TYR A 143 -0.25 -1.68 4.54
N VAL A 144 -1.02 -2.04 3.51
CA VAL A 144 -1.33 -1.11 2.43
C VAL A 144 -2.67 -0.48 2.76
N SER A 145 -2.62 0.74 3.30
CA SER A 145 -3.83 1.50 3.58
C SER A 145 -4.59 1.78 2.28
N LYS A 146 -5.93 1.80 2.34
CA LYS A 146 -6.81 2.18 1.21
C LYS A 146 -6.58 3.60 0.66
N ARG A 147 -5.61 4.33 1.20
CA ARG A 147 -5.27 5.71 0.82
C ARG A 147 -4.11 5.81 -0.18
N PHE A 148 -3.69 4.66 -0.75
CA PHE A 148 -2.67 4.63 -1.81
C PHE A 148 -3.28 4.38 -3.18
#